data_89e741ab077098dec3b9dca56db860dd
#
_entry.id   89e741ab077098dec3b9dca56db860dd
#
_cell.length_a   1.000
_cell.length_b   1.000
_cell.length_c   1.000
_cell.angle_alpha   90.00
_cell.angle_beta   90.00
_cell.angle_gamma   90.00
#
_symmetry.space_group_name_H-M   'P 1'
#
loop_
_entity.id
_entity.type
_entity.pdbx_description
1 polymer ?
#
loop_
_entity_poly.entity_id
_entity_poly.type
_entity_poly.pdbx_seq_one_letter_code
_entity_poly.pdbx_strand_id
1 'polypeptide(L)'
;IHHALMRAKDAAPEQNVTQIVSHAQSLAQCRAWLDQHHPGVPRAAVASNAEAAKQAAADANLLAVAGEMAADRYDLRLLATRIEDNPNNKTRFLVLGKQYVGPSGDDKTSILVSVKNEPGALLRVLMPFETNQIGLTRIETRPARSGDWSYVFFIDFDGHESQPEAEAALGGVNDIALEVRVLGSYPKATGQE
;
A
#
# COMPACT_ATOMS: atom_id res chain seq x y z
N ILE A 1 -3.57 -7.40 -2.07
CA ILE A 1 -3.46 -8.17 -0.80
C ILE A 1 -4.68 -9.03 -0.72
N HIS A 2 -4.48 -10.35 -0.54
CA HIS A 2 -5.56 -11.29 -0.39
C HIS A 2 -5.56 -11.87 1.01
N HIS A 3 -6.75 -12.05 1.56
CA HIS A 3 -6.97 -12.66 2.86
C HIS A 3 -7.69 -13.99 2.71
N ALA A 4 -7.34 -14.93 3.59
CA ALA A 4 -7.97 -16.24 3.67
C ALA A 4 -8.43 -16.51 5.11
N LEU A 5 -9.52 -17.27 5.23
CA LEU A 5 -9.97 -17.85 6.49
C LEU A 5 -9.38 -19.25 6.65
N MET A 6 -8.82 -19.55 7.80
CA MET A 6 -8.13 -20.80 8.06
C MET A 6 -8.31 -21.29 9.50
N ARG A 7 -8.09 -22.58 9.72
CA ARG A 7 -8.12 -23.23 11.04
C ARG A 7 -7.13 -24.39 11.12
N ALA A 8 -6.96 -24.96 12.30
CA ALA A 8 -6.16 -26.17 12.51
C ALA A 8 -6.61 -27.30 11.56
N LYS A 9 -5.65 -28.05 10.98
CA LYS A 9 -5.95 -29.16 10.04
C LYS A 9 -6.73 -30.31 10.67
N ASP A 10 -6.42 -30.59 11.94
CA ASP A 10 -7.00 -31.65 12.74
C ASP A 10 -8.36 -31.28 13.38
N ALA A 11 -8.79 -30.02 13.22
CA ALA A 11 -10.10 -29.60 13.72
C ALA A 11 -11.23 -30.38 13.04
N ALA A 12 -12.08 -31.01 13.83
CA ALA A 12 -13.25 -31.72 13.35
C ALA A 12 -14.23 -30.75 12.62
N PRO A 13 -14.97 -31.22 11.59
CA PRO A 13 -15.94 -30.37 10.87
C PRO A 13 -16.97 -29.72 11.80
N GLU A 14 -17.46 -30.47 12.79
CA GLU A 14 -18.42 -30.05 13.80
C GLU A 14 -17.80 -29.24 14.96
N GLN A 15 -16.48 -29.06 14.97
CA GLN A 15 -15.79 -28.31 16.04
C GLN A 15 -16.36 -26.91 16.15
N ASN A 16 -16.83 -26.58 17.35
CA ASN A 16 -17.41 -25.26 17.61
C ASN A 16 -16.37 -24.14 17.45
N VAL A 17 -16.72 -23.11 16.66
CA VAL A 17 -15.89 -21.92 16.49
C VAL A 17 -16.28 -20.92 17.58
N THR A 18 -15.33 -20.60 18.44
CA THR A 18 -15.56 -19.64 19.53
C THR A 18 -15.15 -18.23 19.17
N GLN A 19 -14.16 -18.06 18.28
CA GLN A 19 -13.64 -16.73 17.94
C GLN A 19 -12.90 -16.73 16.59
N ILE A 20 -12.91 -15.57 15.93
CA ILE A 20 -12.09 -15.27 14.74
C ILE A 20 -11.01 -14.27 15.16
N VAL A 21 -9.76 -14.61 14.92
CA VAL A 21 -8.59 -13.80 15.30
C VAL A 21 -7.84 -13.29 14.07
N SER A 22 -7.39 -12.04 14.10
CA SER A 22 -6.51 -11.46 13.09
C SER A 22 -5.96 -10.11 13.54
N HIS A 23 -5.07 -9.51 12.77
CA HIS A 23 -4.74 -8.10 12.94
C HIS A 23 -5.98 -7.21 12.70
N ALA A 24 -6.13 -6.15 13.48
CA ALA A 24 -7.31 -5.28 13.43
C ALA A 24 -7.65 -4.79 12.02
N GLN A 25 -6.63 -4.42 11.24
CA GLN A 25 -6.82 -3.97 9.86
C GLN A 25 -7.37 -5.08 8.95
N SER A 26 -6.90 -6.32 9.09
CA SER A 26 -7.37 -7.45 8.29
C SER A 26 -8.81 -7.82 8.64
N LEU A 27 -9.20 -7.76 9.92
CA LEU A 27 -10.59 -7.91 10.35
C LEU A 27 -11.49 -6.85 9.72
N ALA A 28 -11.02 -5.59 9.67
CA ALA A 28 -11.76 -4.50 9.05
C ALA A 28 -11.90 -4.67 7.53
N GLN A 29 -10.87 -5.20 6.85
CA GLN A 29 -10.86 -5.44 5.41
C GLN A 29 -11.74 -6.63 4.97
N CYS A 30 -12.10 -7.51 5.89
CA CYS A 30 -12.95 -8.69 5.63
C CYS A 30 -14.29 -8.61 6.36
N ARG A 31 -14.70 -7.41 6.80
CA ARG A 31 -15.84 -7.23 7.71
C ARG A 31 -17.13 -7.74 7.10
N ALA A 32 -17.48 -7.31 5.90
CA ALA A 32 -18.75 -7.65 5.27
C ALA A 32 -18.82 -9.15 4.97
N TRP A 33 -17.73 -9.73 4.47
CA TRP A 33 -17.65 -11.16 4.22
C TRP A 33 -17.84 -11.96 5.51
N LEU A 34 -17.16 -11.59 6.60
CA LEU A 34 -17.27 -12.26 7.90
C LEU A 34 -18.67 -12.08 8.51
N ASP A 35 -19.32 -10.94 8.35
CA ASP A 35 -20.69 -10.70 8.83
C ASP A 35 -21.70 -11.63 8.13
N GLN A 36 -21.46 -11.90 6.85
CA GLN A 36 -22.32 -12.75 6.05
C GLN A 36 -22.12 -14.26 6.35
N HIS A 37 -20.86 -14.70 6.47
CA HIS A 37 -20.54 -16.14 6.54
C HIS A 37 -20.36 -16.66 7.97
N HIS A 38 -20.03 -15.80 8.92
CA HIS A 38 -19.84 -16.13 10.33
C HIS A 38 -20.56 -15.12 11.24
N PRO A 39 -21.89 -14.96 11.08
CA PRO A 39 -22.66 -14.03 11.90
C PRO A 39 -22.59 -14.45 13.37
N GLY A 40 -22.36 -13.49 14.26
CA GLY A 40 -22.35 -13.71 15.70
C GLY A 40 -21.08 -14.35 16.27
N VAL A 41 -20.12 -14.76 15.45
CA VAL A 41 -18.83 -15.22 15.96
C VAL A 41 -17.98 -14.02 16.40
N PRO A 42 -17.55 -13.96 17.68
CA PRO A 42 -16.73 -12.89 18.19
C PRO A 42 -15.42 -12.74 17.41
N ARG A 43 -14.95 -11.49 17.26
CA ARG A 43 -13.68 -11.17 16.58
C ARG A 43 -12.72 -10.54 17.58
N ALA A 44 -11.47 -11.02 17.62
CA ALA A 44 -10.43 -10.45 18.44
C ALA A 44 -9.22 -10.00 17.62
N ALA A 45 -8.79 -8.78 17.90
CA ALA A 45 -7.58 -8.24 17.29
C ALA A 45 -6.34 -8.76 18.04
N VAL A 46 -5.36 -9.23 17.26
CA VAL A 46 -4.05 -9.67 17.74
C VAL A 46 -2.94 -8.86 17.08
N ALA A 47 -1.71 -9.00 17.53
CA ALA A 47 -0.58 -8.18 17.11
C ALA A 47 -0.24 -8.28 15.62
N SER A 48 -0.53 -9.43 14.98
CA SER A 48 -0.26 -9.65 13.55
C SER A 48 -1.08 -10.82 13.00
N ASN A 49 -1.19 -10.89 11.67
CA ASN A 49 -1.80 -12.04 10.99
C ASN A 49 -1.03 -13.35 11.25
N ALA A 50 0.29 -13.27 11.41
CA ALA A 50 1.11 -14.41 11.77
C ALA A 50 0.80 -14.93 13.19
N GLU A 51 0.57 -14.02 14.13
CA GLU A 51 0.16 -14.38 15.49
C GLU A 51 -1.23 -15.03 15.49
N ALA A 52 -2.17 -14.50 14.69
CA ALA A 52 -3.49 -15.11 14.52
C ALA A 52 -3.39 -16.56 14.00
N ALA A 53 -2.55 -16.79 12.98
CA ALA A 53 -2.34 -18.12 12.44
C ALA A 53 -1.74 -19.09 13.47
N LYS A 54 -0.76 -18.64 14.29
CA LYS A 54 -0.20 -19.44 15.38
C LYS A 54 -1.24 -19.84 16.43
N GLN A 55 -2.10 -18.89 16.83
CA GLN A 55 -3.16 -19.17 17.80
C GLN A 55 -4.17 -20.18 17.25
N ALA A 56 -4.59 -20.03 15.98
CA ALA A 56 -5.49 -20.98 15.34
C ALA A 56 -4.86 -22.37 15.13
N ALA A 57 -3.54 -22.47 15.00
CA ALA A 57 -2.83 -23.74 14.95
C ALA A 57 -2.78 -24.44 16.32
N ALA A 58 -2.78 -23.66 17.39
CA ALA A 58 -2.73 -24.19 18.76
C ALA A 58 -4.12 -24.46 19.39
N ASP A 59 -5.18 -23.84 18.87
CA ASP A 59 -6.55 -23.98 19.34
C ASP A 59 -7.52 -24.22 18.19
N ALA A 60 -8.04 -25.43 18.09
CA ALA A 60 -8.97 -25.85 17.06
C ALA A 60 -10.33 -25.13 17.10
N ASN A 61 -10.66 -24.41 18.16
CA ASN A 61 -11.87 -23.58 18.27
C ASN A 61 -11.71 -22.19 17.65
N LEU A 62 -10.49 -21.80 17.26
CA LEU A 62 -10.22 -20.52 16.63
C LEU A 62 -10.19 -20.62 15.11
N LEU A 63 -10.69 -19.56 14.47
CA LEU A 63 -10.40 -19.28 13.06
C LEU A 63 -9.43 -18.11 12.97
N ALA A 64 -8.49 -18.17 12.03
CA ALA A 64 -7.62 -17.06 11.72
C ALA A 64 -7.93 -16.45 10.34
N VAL A 65 -7.82 -15.12 10.25
CA VAL A 65 -7.75 -14.43 8.97
C VAL A 65 -6.31 -14.01 8.73
N ALA A 66 -5.70 -14.52 7.65
CA ALA A 66 -4.31 -14.21 7.27
C ALA A 66 -4.13 -14.36 5.75
N GLY A 67 -2.94 -14.05 5.22
CA GLY A 67 -2.57 -14.40 3.84
C GLY A 67 -2.44 -15.92 3.67
N GLU A 68 -2.73 -16.43 2.47
CA GLU A 68 -2.74 -17.88 2.17
C GLU A 68 -1.45 -18.60 2.57
N MET A 69 -0.28 -17.95 2.40
CA MET A 69 1.02 -18.51 2.82
C MET A 69 1.09 -18.87 4.32
N ALA A 70 0.24 -18.29 5.16
CA ALA A 70 0.20 -18.64 6.57
C ALA A 70 -0.34 -20.06 6.79
N ALA A 71 -1.20 -20.55 5.91
CA ALA A 71 -1.72 -21.91 6.00
C ALA A 71 -0.59 -22.95 5.84
N ASP A 72 0.30 -22.78 4.86
CA ASP A 72 1.44 -23.67 4.68
C ASP A 72 2.45 -23.56 5.83
N ARG A 73 2.71 -22.33 6.27
CA ARG A 73 3.73 -22.07 7.31
C ARG A 73 3.34 -22.59 8.70
N TYR A 74 2.06 -22.56 9.03
CA TYR A 74 1.55 -22.93 10.37
C TYR A 74 0.71 -24.21 10.34
N ASP A 75 0.78 -24.95 9.24
CA ASP A 75 0.05 -26.22 9.04
C ASP A 75 -1.45 -26.11 9.28
N LEU A 76 -2.07 -25.10 8.66
CA LEU A 76 -3.50 -24.82 8.75
C LEU A 76 -4.23 -25.27 7.47
N ARG A 77 -5.53 -25.52 7.59
CA ARG A 77 -6.43 -25.75 6.48
C ARG A 77 -7.11 -24.46 6.07
N LEU A 78 -7.06 -24.14 4.79
CA LEU A 78 -7.83 -23.04 4.20
C LEU A 78 -9.32 -23.43 4.17
N LEU A 79 -10.17 -22.54 4.64
CA LEU A 79 -11.63 -22.65 4.59
C LEU A 79 -12.23 -21.81 3.49
N ALA A 80 -11.69 -20.60 3.28
CA ALA A 80 -12.07 -19.69 2.21
C ALA A 80 -10.88 -18.82 1.83
N THR A 81 -10.81 -18.42 0.57
CA THR A 81 -9.77 -17.54 0.04
C THR A 81 -10.39 -16.27 -0.54
N ARG A 82 -9.61 -15.20 -0.65
CA ARG A 82 -10.04 -13.91 -1.21
C ARG A 82 -11.30 -13.37 -0.52
N ILE A 83 -11.25 -13.35 0.81
CA ILE A 83 -12.36 -12.91 1.66
C ILE A 83 -12.35 -11.41 1.96
N GLU A 84 -11.43 -10.66 1.41
CA GLU A 84 -11.39 -9.20 1.52
C GLU A 84 -12.58 -8.54 0.82
N ASP A 85 -13.16 -7.52 1.44
CA ASP A 85 -14.29 -6.76 0.91
C ASP A 85 -13.91 -5.91 -0.31
N ASN A 86 -12.63 -5.48 -0.39
CA ASN A 86 -12.09 -4.74 -1.52
C ASN A 86 -10.93 -5.53 -2.18
N PRO A 87 -11.15 -6.17 -3.34
CA PRO A 87 -10.14 -6.96 -4.03
C PRO A 87 -8.98 -6.11 -4.57
N ASN A 88 -9.17 -4.79 -4.72
CA ASN A 88 -8.16 -3.88 -5.26
C ASN A 88 -7.22 -3.30 -4.19
N ASN A 89 -7.23 -3.82 -2.98
CA ASN A 89 -6.33 -3.38 -1.92
C ASN A 89 -4.89 -3.79 -2.24
N LYS A 90 -4.05 -2.79 -2.51
CA LYS A 90 -2.63 -2.97 -2.87
C LYS A 90 -1.73 -2.26 -1.86
N THR A 91 -0.65 -2.91 -1.45
CA THR A 91 0.44 -2.26 -0.70
C THR A 91 1.61 -2.02 -1.63
N ARG A 92 2.03 -0.76 -1.71
CA ARG A 92 3.22 -0.39 -2.46
C ARG A 92 4.46 -0.53 -1.58
N PHE A 93 5.47 -1.23 -2.07
CA PHE A 93 6.80 -1.30 -1.48
C PHE A 93 7.76 -0.49 -2.34
N LEU A 94 8.66 0.27 -1.69
CA LEU A 94 9.77 0.95 -2.35
C LEU A 94 11.05 0.22 -2.00
N VAL A 95 11.83 -0.11 -3.01
CA VAL A 95 13.19 -0.63 -2.84
C VAL A 95 14.14 0.56 -2.78
N LEU A 96 14.78 0.76 -1.63
CA LEU A 96 15.74 1.85 -1.45
C LEU A 96 17.15 1.35 -1.74
N GLY A 97 17.87 2.09 -2.56
CA GLY A 97 19.25 1.79 -2.94
C GLY A 97 20.04 3.08 -3.23
N LYS A 98 21.37 2.94 -3.30
CA LYS A 98 22.27 4.04 -3.70
C LYS A 98 22.65 3.98 -5.18
N GLN A 99 22.22 2.94 -5.88
CA GLN A 99 22.54 2.75 -7.29
C GLN A 99 21.61 3.61 -8.15
N TYR A 100 22.19 4.27 -9.13
CA TYR A 100 21.43 4.90 -10.20
C TYR A 100 20.79 3.81 -11.08
N VAL A 101 19.51 3.94 -11.34
CA VAL A 101 18.76 3.05 -12.23
C VAL A 101 18.55 3.81 -13.54
N GLY A 102 19.09 3.31 -14.64
CA GLY A 102 18.90 3.89 -15.95
C GLY A 102 17.47 3.69 -16.50
N PRO A 103 17.10 4.40 -17.59
CA PRO A 103 15.77 4.29 -18.17
C PRO A 103 15.48 2.88 -18.70
N SER A 104 14.30 2.36 -18.38
CA SER A 104 13.82 1.04 -18.83
C SER A 104 12.84 1.13 -20.00
N GLY A 105 12.31 2.33 -20.28
CA GLY A 105 11.29 2.56 -21.29
C GLY A 105 9.85 2.63 -20.76
N ASP A 106 9.60 2.07 -19.57
CA ASP A 106 8.33 2.23 -18.84
C ASP A 106 8.65 2.51 -17.35
N ASP A 107 8.96 3.77 -17.11
CA ASP A 107 9.49 4.22 -15.83
C ASP A 107 8.51 5.13 -15.09
N LYS A 108 8.81 5.30 -13.83
CA LYS A 108 8.18 6.24 -12.92
C LYS A 108 9.25 7.00 -12.15
N THR A 109 9.04 8.29 -11.98
CA THR A 109 9.89 9.14 -11.15
C THR A 109 9.12 9.62 -9.93
N SER A 110 9.78 9.56 -8.78
CA SER A 110 9.27 10.12 -7.52
C SER A 110 10.07 11.34 -7.13
N ILE A 111 9.38 12.41 -6.78
CA ILE A 111 10.00 13.67 -6.31
C ILE A 111 9.38 14.14 -5.00
N LEU A 112 10.14 14.93 -4.29
CA LEU A 112 9.70 15.75 -3.17
C LEU A 112 9.76 17.22 -3.60
N VAL A 113 8.68 17.95 -3.41
CA VAL A 113 8.58 19.37 -3.71
C VAL A 113 8.12 20.11 -2.46
N SER A 114 8.88 21.12 -2.06
CA SER A 114 8.50 22.04 -0.97
C SER A 114 8.14 23.41 -1.54
N VAL A 115 7.00 23.96 -1.12
CA VAL A 115 6.51 25.27 -1.56
C VAL A 115 6.04 26.10 -0.38
N LYS A 116 6.01 27.44 -0.55
CA LYS A 116 5.36 28.33 0.40
C LYS A 116 3.86 28.05 0.44
N ASN A 117 3.28 28.15 1.64
CA ASN A 117 1.83 28.02 1.80
C ASN A 117 1.14 29.30 1.34
N GLU A 118 0.81 29.38 0.07
CA GLU A 118 0.10 30.49 -0.55
C GLU A 118 -0.94 30.00 -1.58
N PRO A 119 -1.98 30.81 -1.86
CA PRO A 119 -2.98 30.42 -2.84
C PRO A 119 -2.36 30.09 -4.20
N GLY A 120 -2.77 28.96 -4.78
CA GLY A 120 -2.31 28.48 -6.08
C GLY A 120 -0.92 27.81 -6.09
N ALA A 121 -0.25 27.62 -4.94
CA ALA A 121 1.06 26.99 -4.89
C ALA A 121 1.10 25.61 -5.55
N LEU A 122 0.17 24.74 -5.21
CA LEU A 122 0.08 23.42 -5.84
C LEU A 122 -0.24 23.51 -7.33
N LEU A 123 -1.14 24.39 -7.74
CA LEU A 123 -1.45 24.58 -9.16
C LEU A 123 -0.19 24.90 -9.96
N ARG A 124 0.64 25.83 -9.47
CA ARG A 124 1.89 26.20 -10.15
C ARG A 124 2.85 25.01 -10.25
N VAL A 125 2.93 24.15 -9.23
CA VAL A 125 3.74 22.92 -9.27
C VAL A 125 3.24 21.94 -10.34
N LEU A 126 1.92 21.89 -10.57
CA LEU A 126 1.33 20.94 -11.53
C LEU A 126 1.41 21.42 -12.99
N MET A 127 1.44 22.73 -13.23
CA MET A 127 1.47 23.31 -14.59
C MET A 127 2.64 22.82 -15.45
N PRO A 128 3.90 22.71 -14.98
CA PRO A 128 4.99 22.18 -15.78
C PRO A 128 4.77 20.75 -16.29
N PHE A 129 4.11 19.91 -15.50
CA PHE A 129 3.78 18.54 -15.92
C PHE A 129 2.71 18.53 -17.01
N GLU A 130 1.66 19.32 -16.86
CA GLU A 130 0.63 19.47 -17.88
C GLU A 130 1.22 20.03 -19.18
N THR A 131 2.04 21.08 -19.11
CA THR A 131 2.68 21.70 -20.28
C THR A 131 3.55 20.71 -21.06
N ASN A 132 4.22 19.80 -20.36
CA ASN A 132 5.07 18.76 -20.95
C ASN A 132 4.33 17.43 -21.15
N GLN A 133 3.01 17.39 -20.97
CA GLN A 133 2.13 16.23 -21.17
C GLN A 133 2.55 14.98 -20.34
N ILE A 134 3.02 15.20 -19.13
CA ILE A 134 3.44 14.15 -18.21
C ILE A 134 2.29 13.78 -17.28
N GLY A 135 1.92 12.50 -17.28
CA GLY A 135 0.91 11.95 -16.39
C GLY A 135 1.40 11.85 -14.94
N LEU A 136 0.62 12.37 -14.00
CA LEU A 136 0.87 12.18 -12.58
C LEU A 136 0.13 10.94 -12.07
N THR A 137 0.83 10.09 -11.34
CA THR A 137 0.28 8.83 -10.83
C THR A 137 -0.01 8.85 -9.34
N ARG A 138 0.57 9.83 -8.61
CA ARG A 138 0.35 10.00 -7.17
C ARG A 138 0.70 11.41 -6.74
N ILE A 139 -0.09 11.95 -5.83
CA ILE A 139 0.24 13.16 -5.07
C ILE A 139 -0.11 12.89 -3.61
N GLU A 140 0.84 13.10 -2.72
CA GLU A 140 0.64 12.99 -1.27
C GLU A 140 1.20 14.23 -0.60
N THR A 141 0.42 14.82 0.30
CA THR A 141 0.82 16.03 1.03
C THR A 141 1.19 15.68 2.45
N ARG A 142 2.28 16.24 2.93
CA ARG A 142 2.70 16.19 4.33
C ARG A 142 2.99 17.59 4.85
N PRO A 143 2.62 17.89 6.11
CA PRO A 143 3.06 19.13 6.74
C PRO A 143 4.59 19.12 6.88
N ALA A 144 5.24 20.22 6.56
CA ALA A 144 6.67 20.34 6.79
C ALA A 144 6.96 20.38 8.29
N ARG A 145 8.01 19.67 8.72
CA ARG A 145 8.43 19.63 10.13
C ARG A 145 9.21 20.88 10.58
N SER A 146 9.50 21.81 9.69
CA SER A 146 10.33 23.00 9.93
C SER A 146 9.66 24.15 10.67
N GLY A 147 8.41 24.00 11.12
CA GLY A 147 7.70 25.05 11.87
C GLY A 147 7.17 26.21 11.02
N ASP A 148 7.69 26.44 9.83
CA ASP A 148 7.14 27.36 8.84
C ASP A 148 5.99 26.65 8.12
N TRP A 149 4.83 27.28 8.01
CA TRP A 149 3.60 26.75 7.39
C TRP A 149 3.81 26.40 5.91
N SER A 150 4.81 25.57 5.61
CA SER A 150 5.13 25.07 4.29
C SER A 150 4.56 23.66 4.10
N TYR A 151 4.19 23.33 2.88
CA TYR A 151 3.75 21.99 2.50
C TYR A 151 4.84 21.27 1.73
N VAL A 152 4.96 19.99 2.00
CA VAL A 152 5.81 19.08 1.23
C VAL A 152 4.89 18.15 0.44
N PHE A 153 5.07 18.12 -0.86
CA PHE A 153 4.39 17.24 -1.77
C PHE A 153 5.32 16.11 -2.21
N PHE A 154 4.86 14.88 -2.06
CA PHE A 154 5.46 13.73 -2.71
C PHE A 154 4.66 13.49 -3.98
N ILE A 155 5.32 13.57 -5.13
CA ILE A 155 4.69 13.44 -6.44
C ILE A 155 5.38 12.30 -7.18
N ASP A 156 4.59 11.38 -7.72
CA ASP A 156 5.06 10.38 -8.67
C ASP A 156 4.48 10.70 -10.04
N PHE A 157 5.34 10.66 -11.07
CA PHE A 157 4.94 10.88 -12.44
C PHE A 157 5.50 9.80 -13.38
N ASP A 158 4.87 9.64 -14.54
CA ASP A 158 5.29 8.72 -15.57
C ASP A 158 6.51 9.25 -16.31
N GLY A 159 7.48 8.37 -16.56
CA GLY A 159 8.72 8.67 -17.26
C GLY A 159 9.93 8.68 -16.33
N HIS A 160 11.11 8.61 -16.96
CA HIS A 160 12.41 8.69 -16.30
C HIS A 160 12.90 10.13 -16.26
N GLU A 161 13.56 10.54 -15.18
CA GLU A 161 14.07 11.92 -15.00
C GLU A 161 14.98 12.42 -16.13
N SER A 162 15.67 11.52 -16.86
CA SER A 162 16.55 11.86 -17.97
C SER A 162 15.84 12.00 -19.31
N GLN A 163 14.51 11.85 -19.38
CA GLN A 163 13.76 12.12 -20.59
C GLN A 163 13.59 13.64 -20.79
N PRO A 164 13.66 14.15 -22.02
CA PRO A 164 13.60 15.60 -22.27
C PRO A 164 12.36 16.29 -21.69
N GLU A 165 11.20 15.62 -21.76
CA GLU A 165 9.93 16.12 -21.22
C GLU A 165 9.99 16.20 -19.68
N ALA A 166 10.58 15.18 -19.04
CA ALA A 166 10.75 15.13 -17.59
C ALA A 166 11.75 16.17 -17.10
N GLU A 167 12.88 16.35 -17.79
CA GLU A 167 13.84 17.40 -17.49
C GLU A 167 13.21 18.80 -17.59
N ALA A 168 12.44 19.06 -18.66
CA ALA A 168 11.74 20.34 -18.85
C ALA A 168 10.72 20.61 -17.73
N ALA A 169 9.92 19.59 -17.36
CA ALA A 169 8.95 19.71 -16.29
C ALA A 169 9.64 19.94 -14.92
N LEU A 170 10.69 19.20 -14.61
CA LEU A 170 11.46 19.36 -13.37
C LEU A 170 12.11 20.74 -13.30
N GLY A 171 12.63 21.26 -14.42
CA GLY A 171 13.13 22.62 -14.52
C GLY A 171 12.05 23.65 -14.16
N GLY A 172 10.87 23.55 -14.76
CA GLY A 172 9.74 24.44 -14.46
C GLY A 172 9.26 24.34 -13.00
N VAL A 173 9.28 23.16 -12.39
CA VAL A 173 8.97 23.00 -10.96
C VAL A 173 10.05 23.66 -10.09
N ASN A 174 11.32 23.50 -10.46
CA ASN A 174 12.45 24.06 -9.70
C ASN A 174 12.43 25.59 -9.66
N ASP A 175 11.94 26.25 -10.72
CA ASP A 175 11.85 27.71 -10.81
C ASP A 175 10.85 28.32 -9.81
N ILE A 176 9.89 27.53 -9.31
CA ILE A 176 8.79 27.99 -8.46
C ILE A 176 8.80 27.40 -7.04
N ALA A 177 9.50 26.30 -6.85
CA ALA A 177 9.56 25.59 -5.56
C ALA A 177 10.65 26.20 -4.65
N LEU A 178 10.49 26.01 -3.34
CA LEU A 178 11.54 26.26 -2.36
C LEU A 178 12.64 25.19 -2.42
N GLU A 179 12.22 23.96 -2.67
CA GLU A 179 13.10 22.80 -2.80
C GLU A 179 12.43 21.78 -3.72
N VAL A 180 13.22 21.23 -4.65
CA VAL A 180 12.84 20.04 -5.44
C VAL A 180 13.92 18.99 -5.21
N ARG A 181 13.49 17.79 -4.85
CA ARG A 181 14.40 16.65 -4.71
C ARG A 181 13.88 15.47 -5.50
N VAL A 182 14.63 15.03 -6.49
CA VAL A 182 14.37 13.75 -7.14
C VAL A 182 14.76 12.63 -6.18
N LEU A 183 13.79 11.81 -5.82
CA LEU A 183 13.98 10.65 -4.94
C LEU A 183 14.48 9.44 -5.72
N GLY A 184 14.16 9.38 -7.01
CA GLY A 184 14.65 8.39 -7.95
C GLY A 184 13.67 8.12 -9.07
N SER A 185 14.22 7.62 -10.19
CA SER A 185 13.50 7.04 -11.30
C SER A 185 13.71 5.52 -11.29
N TYR A 186 12.67 4.77 -11.58
CA TYR A 186 12.69 3.31 -11.50
C TYR A 186 11.62 2.71 -12.43
N PRO A 187 11.82 1.45 -12.92
CA PRO A 187 10.83 0.75 -13.71
C PRO A 187 9.49 0.65 -12.99
N LYS A 188 8.39 0.83 -13.72
CA LYS A 188 7.06 0.52 -13.19
C LYS A 188 6.99 -0.94 -12.81
N ALA A 189 6.35 -1.23 -11.67
CA ALA A 189 6.13 -2.61 -11.29
C ALA A 189 5.23 -3.27 -12.36
N THR A 190 5.72 -4.36 -12.95
CA THR A 190 4.92 -5.25 -13.79
C THR A 190 3.95 -5.98 -12.88
N GLY A 191 2.82 -5.34 -12.56
CA GLY A 191 1.75 -5.98 -11.81
C GLY A 191 1.04 -6.97 -12.72
N GLN A 192 0.99 -8.23 -12.32
CA GLN A 192 -0.08 -9.08 -12.80
C GLN A 192 -1.39 -8.41 -12.37
N GLU A 193 -2.19 -8.01 -13.34
CA GLU A 193 -3.57 -7.54 -13.14
C GLU A 193 -4.45 -8.63 -12.50
#